data_eb60042e6805a128f3d1602fa86bc769
#
_entry.id   eb60042e6805a128f3d1602fa86bc769
#
_cell.length_a   1.000
_cell.length_b   1.000
_cell.length_c   1.000
_cell.angle_alpha   90.00
_cell.angle_beta   90.00
_cell.angle_gamma   90.00
#
_symmetry.space_group_name_H-M   'P 1'
#
loop_
_entity.id
_entity.type
_entity.pdbx_description
1 polymer ?
#
loop_
_entity_poly.entity_id
_entity_poly.type
_entity_poly.pdbx_seq_one_letter_code
_entity_poly.pdbx_strand_id
1 'polypeptide(L)'
;MHDSVLRHLRESFHERFAHHGHVDQVRSAGRLFAGDYSAAATVRDEFDGSLLGIGVMHDLAGEVVSLDGVTWRVPVDGTPVAVDIEETVAFGIAAHGGRRHRVTVGAGVDVDGLLGVIDTYLARHHIDHEEVVCALRLTGTFRDVVLRTVASPTYEGETLGEIIDDEARFRFDSWTGTMVGFRFPDVTTGDTIPGIHLHGIADDRSSGGHLRNMTTADVVLDLWVDELHRLHDSAESGGAESNEAVDFSRYEGPVDD
;
A
#
# COMPACT_ATOMS: atom_id res chain seq x y z
N MET A 1 -35.91 12.56 25.86
CA MET A 1 -35.87 13.19 24.51
C MET A 1 -34.44 13.36 23.94
N HIS A 2 -33.41 13.51 24.81
CA HIS A 2 -32.02 13.66 24.38
C HIS A 2 -31.39 12.36 23.84
N ASP A 3 -31.68 11.20 24.43
CA ASP A 3 -31.13 9.91 24.01
C ASP A 3 -31.60 9.43 22.64
N SER A 4 -32.83 9.77 22.25
CA SER A 4 -33.36 9.41 20.94
C SER A 4 -32.68 10.18 19.79
N VAL A 5 -32.35 11.45 20.02
CA VAL A 5 -31.65 12.30 19.02
C VAL A 5 -30.20 11.87 18.84
N LEU A 6 -29.52 11.54 19.93
CA LEU A 6 -28.14 11.04 19.87
C LEU A 6 -28.04 9.66 19.22
N ARG A 7 -29.03 8.79 19.45
CA ARG A 7 -29.12 7.50 18.78
C ARG A 7 -29.40 7.66 17.29
N HIS A 8 -30.33 8.53 16.90
CA HIS A 8 -30.62 8.84 15.49
C HIS A 8 -29.46 9.50 14.76
N LEU A 9 -28.72 10.37 15.44
CA LEU A 9 -27.48 10.95 14.90
C LEU A 9 -26.39 9.89 14.74
N ARG A 10 -26.22 8.97 15.69
CA ARG A 10 -25.27 7.84 15.55
C ARG A 10 -25.70 6.89 14.42
N GLU A 11 -26.99 6.55 14.32
CA GLU A 11 -27.51 5.69 13.26
C GLU A 11 -27.38 6.39 11.88
N SER A 12 -27.68 7.68 11.77
CA SER A 12 -27.47 8.46 10.55
C SER A 12 -25.98 8.64 10.18
N PHE A 13 -25.11 8.75 11.18
CA PHE A 13 -23.68 8.74 10.96
C PHE A 13 -23.21 7.36 10.48
N HIS A 14 -23.62 6.27 11.14
CA HIS A 14 -23.27 4.91 10.70
C HIS A 14 -23.81 4.59 9.30
N GLU A 15 -25.05 4.98 8.96
CA GLU A 15 -25.60 4.76 7.63
C GLU A 15 -24.89 5.61 6.56
N ARG A 16 -24.46 6.83 6.87
CA ARG A 16 -23.66 7.66 5.95
C ARG A 16 -22.26 7.11 5.73
N PHE A 17 -21.62 6.57 6.76
CA PHE A 17 -20.28 6.00 6.67
C PHE A 17 -20.25 4.54 6.23
N ALA A 18 -21.37 3.79 6.32
CA ALA A 18 -21.46 2.41 5.81
C ALA A 18 -21.36 2.30 4.27
N HIS A 19 -21.43 3.42 3.55
CA HIS A 19 -21.29 3.48 2.08
C HIS A 19 -19.99 4.16 1.61
N HIS A 20 -19.23 4.77 2.52
CA HIS A 20 -17.93 5.37 2.23
C HIS A 20 -16.84 4.45 2.78
N GLY A 21 -15.89 4.07 1.92
CA GLY A 21 -14.68 3.41 2.35
C GLY A 21 -13.79 4.38 3.14
N HIS A 22 -12.76 3.83 3.74
CA HIS A 22 -11.67 4.61 4.33
C HIS A 22 -10.37 3.83 4.21
N VAL A 23 -9.29 4.56 4.25
CA VAL A 23 -7.94 4.02 4.30
C VAL A 23 -7.37 4.34 5.67
N ASP A 24 -6.98 3.30 6.40
CA ASP A 24 -6.22 3.42 7.63
C ASP A 24 -4.74 3.20 7.32
N GLN A 25 -3.87 3.91 8.02
CA GLN A 25 -2.43 3.79 7.91
C GLN A 25 -1.82 3.83 9.30
N VAL A 26 -0.96 2.87 9.61
CA VAL A 26 -0.17 2.87 10.83
C VAL A 26 1.25 3.31 10.51
N ARG A 27 1.73 4.30 11.25
CA ARG A 27 3.00 5.01 11.09
C ARG A 27 3.10 5.84 9.80
N SER A 28 3.74 6.99 9.87
CA SER A 28 4.05 7.81 8.68
C SER A 28 5.19 7.19 7.86
N ALA A 29 5.14 7.42 6.54
CA ALA A 29 6.21 6.98 5.64
C ALA A 29 7.57 7.60 6.05
N GLY A 30 7.58 8.89 6.43
CA GLY A 30 8.81 9.58 6.86
C GLY A 30 9.52 8.90 8.02
N ARG A 31 8.78 8.37 9.01
CA ARG A 31 9.38 7.60 10.12
C ARG A 31 9.99 6.28 9.66
N LEU A 32 9.28 5.57 8.76
CA LEU A 32 9.82 4.35 8.16
C LEU A 32 11.13 4.64 7.41
N PHE A 33 11.16 5.69 6.59
CA PHE A 33 12.34 6.10 5.84
C PHE A 33 13.50 6.54 6.74
N ALA A 34 13.19 7.10 7.91
CA ALA A 34 14.18 7.50 8.92
C ALA A 34 14.76 6.34 9.74
N GLY A 35 14.34 5.09 9.49
CA GLY A 35 14.88 3.90 10.15
C GLY A 35 14.07 3.42 11.36
N ASP A 36 12.81 3.89 11.54
CA ASP A 36 11.94 3.37 12.58
C ASP A 36 11.17 2.13 12.08
N TYR A 37 11.74 0.96 12.32
CA TYR A 37 11.17 -0.34 11.96
C TYR A 37 10.57 -1.09 13.14
N SER A 38 10.42 -0.41 14.29
CA SER A 38 9.81 -1.00 15.48
C SER A 38 8.36 -1.41 15.24
N ALA A 39 7.83 -2.30 16.08
CA ALA A 39 6.43 -2.71 15.99
C ALA A 39 5.48 -1.52 16.18
N ALA A 40 4.58 -1.31 15.21
CA ALA A 40 3.60 -0.22 15.24
C ALA A 40 2.18 -0.72 15.51
N ALA A 41 1.80 -1.88 14.94
CA ALA A 41 0.51 -2.54 15.18
C ALA A 41 0.65 -4.05 14.99
N THR A 42 -0.33 -4.82 15.46
CA THR A 42 -0.45 -6.23 15.05
C THR A 42 -1.06 -6.33 13.65
N VAL A 43 -0.84 -7.45 12.96
CA VAL A 43 -1.50 -7.76 11.69
C VAL A 43 -3.02 -7.71 11.85
N ARG A 44 -3.54 -8.16 13.01
CA ARG A 44 -4.96 -8.07 13.37
C ARG A 44 -5.44 -6.63 13.40
N ASP A 45 -4.75 -5.76 14.14
CA ASP A 45 -5.20 -4.38 14.34
C ASP A 45 -5.23 -3.58 13.04
N GLU A 46 -4.30 -3.87 12.12
CA GLU A 46 -4.17 -3.13 10.87
C GLU A 46 -5.00 -3.73 9.73
N PHE A 47 -5.04 -5.06 9.57
CA PHE A 47 -5.58 -5.67 8.36
C PHE A 47 -6.88 -6.47 8.56
N ASP A 48 -7.36 -6.70 9.81
CA ASP A 48 -8.59 -7.45 10.00
C ASP A 48 -9.80 -6.73 9.39
N GLY A 49 -10.54 -7.45 8.56
CA GLY A 49 -11.71 -6.90 7.85
C GLY A 49 -11.36 -5.95 6.70
N SER A 50 -10.07 -5.75 6.36
CA SER A 50 -9.68 -4.96 5.19
C SER A 50 -10.03 -5.65 3.88
N LEU A 51 -10.26 -4.85 2.83
CA LEU A 51 -10.42 -5.32 1.45
C LEU A 51 -9.07 -5.75 0.86
N LEU A 52 -8.07 -4.92 1.13
CA LEU A 52 -6.68 -5.10 0.72
C LEU A 52 -5.79 -4.22 1.59
N GLY A 53 -4.51 -4.55 1.63
CA GLY A 53 -3.52 -3.75 2.33
C GLY A 53 -2.10 -4.08 1.90
N ILE A 54 -1.19 -3.17 2.17
CA ILE A 54 0.25 -3.30 1.98
C ILE A 54 0.99 -2.80 3.20
N GLY A 55 2.26 -3.11 3.30
CA GLY A 55 3.11 -2.62 4.38
C GLY A 55 4.41 -3.38 4.48
N VAL A 56 5.04 -3.27 5.63
CA VAL A 56 6.26 -4.02 5.95
C VAL A 56 6.20 -4.54 7.37
N MET A 57 6.71 -5.76 7.57
CA MET A 57 6.77 -6.39 8.89
C MET A 57 7.75 -5.64 9.82
N HIS A 58 7.56 -5.79 11.12
CA HIS A 58 8.52 -5.37 12.13
C HIS A 58 9.95 -5.81 11.75
N ASP A 59 10.95 -4.93 11.98
CA ASP A 59 12.35 -5.13 11.59
C ASP A 59 12.56 -5.42 10.09
N LEU A 60 11.68 -4.94 9.22
CA LEU A 60 11.70 -5.21 7.78
C LEU A 60 11.74 -6.71 7.44
N ALA A 61 11.14 -7.57 8.28
CA ALA A 61 11.18 -9.02 8.10
C ALA A 61 10.37 -9.55 6.90
N GLY A 62 9.92 -8.66 6.02
CA GLY A 62 9.25 -8.94 4.75
C GLY A 62 8.26 -7.87 4.37
N GLU A 63 8.04 -7.72 3.06
CA GLU A 63 6.97 -6.89 2.49
C GLU A 63 5.61 -7.53 2.79
N VAL A 64 4.58 -6.73 3.06
CA VAL A 64 3.24 -7.21 3.40
C VAL A 64 2.30 -7.07 2.21
N VAL A 65 1.54 -8.14 1.95
CA VAL A 65 0.38 -8.16 1.06
C VAL A 65 -0.80 -8.70 1.84
N SER A 66 -1.83 -7.89 2.09
CA SER A 66 -3.10 -8.35 2.66
C SER A 66 -4.16 -8.38 1.58
N LEU A 67 -4.80 -9.52 1.39
CA LEU A 67 -5.74 -9.76 0.31
C LEU A 67 -6.73 -10.87 0.68
N ASP A 68 -8.03 -10.61 0.46
CA ASP A 68 -9.11 -11.59 0.67
C ASP A 68 -9.10 -12.23 2.09
N GLY A 69 -8.77 -11.42 3.11
CA GLY A 69 -8.74 -11.84 4.51
C GLY A 69 -7.52 -12.66 4.92
N VAL A 70 -6.51 -12.76 4.07
CA VAL A 70 -5.22 -13.40 4.38
C VAL A 70 -4.11 -12.37 4.22
N THR A 71 -3.25 -12.27 5.23
CA THR A 71 -2.05 -11.44 5.17
C THR A 71 -0.83 -12.34 4.94
N TRP A 72 0.00 -11.92 3.99
CA TRP A 72 1.22 -12.57 3.58
C TRP A 72 2.40 -11.65 3.85
N ARG A 73 3.50 -12.20 4.34
CA ARG A 73 4.79 -11.53 4.26
C ARG A 73 5.62 -12.11 3.13
N VAL A 74 6.40 -11.27 2.49
CA VAL A 74 7.35 -11.68 1.45
C VAL A 74 8.75 -11.33 1.97
N PRO A 75 9.48 -12.32 2.51
CA PRO A 75 10.84 -12.15 3.00
C PRO A 75 11.83 -11.84 1.87
N VAL A 76 13.11 -11.65 2.22
CA VAL A 76 14.19 -11.30 1.29
C VAL A 76 14.38 -12.31 0.14
N ASP A 77 13.92 -13.55 0.30
CA ASP A 77 13.97 -14.58 -0.77
C ASP A 77 12.82 -14.48 -1.78
N GLY A 78 11.88 -13.57 -1.58
CA GLY A 78 10.75 -13.32 -2.47
C GLY A 78 9.61 -14.33 -2.39
N THR A 79 9.65 -15.30 -1.46
CA THR A 79 8.64 -16.35 -1.34
C THR A 79 7.56 -15.98 -0.31
N PRO A 80 6.30 -15.77 -0.71
CA PRO A 80 5.23 -15.40 0.22
C PRO A 80 4.95 -16.47 1.27
N VAL A 81 4.81 -16.04 2.52
CA VAL A 81 4.43 -16.88 3.67
C VAL A 81 3.26 -16.23 4.38
N ALA A 82 2.19 -17.00 4.63
CA ALA A 82 1.07 -16.49 5.43
C ALA A 82 1.54 -16.19 6.86
N VAL A 83 1.09 -15.05 7.40
CA VAL A 83 1.48 -14.62 8.75
C VAL A 83 0.38 -14.84 9.77
N ASP A 84 0.78 -15.00 11.03
CA ASP A 84 -0.15 -15.01 12.15
C ASP A 84 -0.66 -13.58 12.42
N ILE A 85 -1.92 -13.48 12.79
CA ILE A 85 -2.57 -12.19 13.08
C ILE A 85 -1.99 -11.47 14.31
N GLU A 86 -1.25 -12.17 15.17
CA GLU A 86 -0.55 -11.59 16.33
C GLU A 86 0.89 -11.12 15.97
N GLU A 87 1.40 -11.45 14.77
CA GLU A 87 2.66 -10.86 14.30
C GLU A 87 2.49 -9.34 14.10
N THR A 88 3.60 -8.60 14.11
CA THR A 88 3.57 -7.14 14.09
C THR A 88 4.15 -6.57 12.81
N VAL A 89 3.60 -5.43 12.42
CA VAL A 89 4.07 -4.61 11.30
C VAL A 89 4.76 -3.35 11.81
N ALA A 90 5.76 -2.88 11.06
CA ALA A 90 6.39 -1.59 11.27
C ALA A 90 5.63 -0.46 10.58
N PHE A 91 5.02 -0.78 9.44
CA PHE A 91 4.23 0.14 8.64
C PHE A 91 3.12 -0.65 7.95
N GLY A 92 1.94 -0.07 7.83
CA GLY A 92 0.80 -0.68 7.16
C GLY A 92 -0.14 0.37 6.59
N ILE A 93 -0.79 0.02 5.48
CA ILE A 93 -1.88 0.77 4.88
C ILE A 93 -2.96 -0.24 4.51
N ALA A 94 -4.20 -0.01 4.96
CA ALA A 94 -5.33 -0.89 4.75
C ALA A 94 -6.56 -0.14 4.24
N ALA A 95 -7.25 -0.69 3.25
CA ALA A 95 -8.51 -0.15 2.74
C ALA A 95 -9.70 -0.93 3.30
N HIS A 96 -10.72 -0.21 3.76
CA HIS A 96 -11.92 -0.78 4.36
C HIS A 96 -13.19 -0.27 3.69
N GLY A 97 -14.06 -1.19 3.26
CA GLY A 97 -15.34 -0.84 2.67
C GLY A 97 -15.24 -0.12 1.33
N GLY A 98 -16.24 0.70 1.03
CA GLY A 98 -16.25 1.51 -0.18
C GLY A 98 -16.86 0.83 -1.41
N ARG A 99 -17.17 1.67 -2.41
CA ARG A 99 -17.72 1.20 -3.67
C ARG A 99 -16.63 0.80 -4.64
N ARG A 100 -16.69 -0.43 -5.10
CA ARG A 100 -15.78 -0.92 -6.15
C ARG A 100 -16.15 -0.37 -7.52
N HIS A 101 -15.16 0.15 -8.21
CA HIS A 101 -15.23 0.53 -9.62
C HIS A 101 -14.32 -0.37 -10.44
N ARG A 102 -14.81 -0.87 -11.57
CA ARG A 102 -13.99 -1.63 -12.50
C ARG A 102 -13.52 -0.73 -13.63
N VAL A 103 -12.22 -0.63 -13.79
CA VAL A 103 -11.58 0.23 -14.79
C VAL A 103 -10.88 -0.64 -15.82
N THR A 104 -11.09 -0.33 -17.11
CA THR A 104 -10.41 -1.03 -18.19
C THR A 104 -9.00 -0.47 -18.34
N VAL A 105 -8.01 -1.34 -18.25
CA VAL A 105 -6.60 -1.03 -18.52
C VAL A 105 -6.19 -1.72 -19.82
N GLY A 106 -5.63 -0.97 -20.74
CA GLY A 106 -5.10 -1.54 -22.01
C GLY A 106 -3.85 -2.39 -21.75
N ALA A 107 -3.47 -3.19 -22.73
CA ALA A 107 -2.15 -3.83 -22.70
C ALA A 107 -1.04 -2.80 -22.98
N GLY A 108 0.16 -3.05 -22.45
CA GLY A 108 1.33 -2.17 -22.64
C GLY A 108 1.34 -0.92 -21.78
N VAL A 109 0.55 -0.89 -20.71
CA VAL A 109 0.52 0.21 -19.72
C VAL A 109 1.51 -0.11 -18.62
N ASP A 110 2.49 0.77 -18.39
CA ASP A 110 3.43 0.75 -17.29
C ASP A 110 2.87 1.46 -16.04
N VAL A 111 3.67 1.64 -15.00
CA VAL A 111 3.23 2.27 -13.74
C VAL A 111 2.78 3.71 -13.95
N ASP A 112 3.53 4.51 -14.73
CA ASP A 112 3.18 5.90 -15.02
C ASP A 112 1.92 6.01 -15.87
N GLY A 113 1.79 5.12 -16.86
CA GLY A 113 0.58 4.99 -17.66
C GLY A 113 -0.64 4.58 -16.83
N LEU A 114 -0.45 3.73 -15.83
CA LEU A 114 -1.51 3.33 -14.90
C LEU A 114 -1.99 4.53 -14.06
N LEU A 115 -1.07 5.36 -13.57
CA LEU A 115 -1.43 6.61 -12.89
C LEU A 115 -2.30 7.49 -13.80
N GLY A 116 -1.90 7.68 -15.06
CA GLY A 116 -2.68 8.43 -16.05
C GLY A 116 -4.07 7.84 -16.33
N VAL A 117 -4.22 6.50 -16.32
CA VAL A 117 -5.52 5.81 -16.45
C VAL A 117 -6.41 6.13 -15.26
N ILE A 118 -5.88 6.07 -14.03
CA ILE A 118 -6.64 6.35 -12.80
C ILE A 118 -7.05 7.81 -12.76
N ASP A 119 -6.15 8.75 -12.99
CA ASP A 119 -6.45 10.20 -12.96
C ASP A 119 -7.47 10.57 -14.05
N THR A 120 -7.37 9.96 -15.25
CA THR A 120 -8.39 10.12 -16.29
C THR A 120 -9.76 9.59 -15.85
N TYR A 121 -9.79 8.45 -15.14
CA TYR A 121 -11.02 7.91 -14.58
C TYR A 121 -11.64 8.86 -13.56
N LEU A 122 -10.86 9.35 -12.59
CA LEU A 122 -11.31 10.28 -11.56
C LEU A 122 -11.87 11.57 -12.18
N ALA A 123 -11.14 12.17 -13.13
CA ALA A 123 -11.57 13.38 -13.83
C ALA A 123 -12.90 13.20 -14.58
N ARG A 124 -13.13 12.05 -15.24
CA ARG A 124 -14.40 11.75 -15.91
C ARG A 124 -15.59 11.62 -14.95
N HIS A 125 -15.32 11.29 -13.70
CA HIS A 125 -16.32 11.20 -12.64
C HIS A 125 -16.41 12.46 -11.79
N HIS A 126 -15.72 13.56 -12.18
CA HIS A 126 -15.65 14.82 -11.46
C HIS A 126 -15.11 14.69 -10.03
N ILE A 127 -14.19 13.76 -9.83
CA ILE A 127 -13.49 13.56 -8.56
C ILE A 127 -12.14 14.24 -8.65
N ASP A 128 -11.83 15.07 -7.66
CA ASP A 128 -10.52 15.74 -7.59
C ASP A 128 -9.48 14.73 -7.09
N HIS A 129 -8.52 14.44 -7.95
CA HIS A 129 -7.46 13.48 -7.67
C HIS A 129 -6.50 13.94 -6.57
N GLU A 130 -6.45 15.24 -6.25
CA GLU A 130 -5.66 15.80 -5.15
C GLU A 130 -6.32 15.62 -3.78
N GLU A 131 -7.63 15.29 -3.74
CA GLU A 131 -8.40 15.18 -2.51
C GLU A 131 -8.69 13.72 -2.10
N VAL A 132 -8.32 12.72 -2.93
CA VAL A 132 -8.70 11.34 -2.70
C VAL A 132 -7.52 10.37 -2.71
N VAL A 133 -7.63 9.35 -1.89
CA VAL A 133 -6.78 8.15 -1.94
C VAL A 133 -7.53 7.08 -2.72
N CYS A 134 -6.81 6.34 -3.57
CA CYS A 134 -7.40 5.21 -4.28
C CYS A 134 -6.75 3.91 -3.82
N ALA A 135 -7.57 2.95 -3.37
CA ALA A 135 -7.12 1.58 -3.18
C ALA A 135 -7.24 0.83 -4.51
N LEU A 136 -6.22 0.05 -4.85
CA LEU A 136 -6.02 -0.58 -6.15
C LEU A 136 -5.86 -2.09 -6.01
N ARG A 137 -6.55 -2.84 -6.88
CA ARG A 137 -6.33 -4.27 -7.08
C ARG A 137 -6.25 -4.54 -8.57
N LEU A 138 -5.08 -4.94 -9.04
CA LEU A 138 -4.85 -5.37 -10.41
C LEU A 138 -4.67 -6.89 -10.41
N THR A 139 -5.50 -7.59 -11.17
CA THR A 139 -5.42 -9.06 -11.26
C THR A 139 -5.27 -9.47 -12.71
N GLY A 140 -4.31 -10.35 -13.00
CA GLY A 140 -4.09 -10.84 -14.34
C GLY A 140 -2.65 -11.16 -14.67
N THR A 141 -2.28 -10.99 -15.93
CA THR A 141 -0.94 -11.23 -16.43
C THR A 141 -0.24 -9.92 -16.76
N PHE A 142 1.00 -9.82 -16.29
CA PHE A 142 1.89 -8.69 -16.49
C PHE A 142 3.16 -9.14 -17.21
N ARG A 143 3.89 -8.21 -17.81
CA ARG A 143 5.19 -8.40 -18.44
C ARG A 143 6.23 -7.50 -17.82
N ASP A 144 7.49 -7.84 -18.03
CA ASP A 144 8.65 -7.05 -17.59
C ASP A 144 8.55 -6.66 -16.11
N VAL A 145 8.06 -7.61 -15.29
CA VAL A 145 7.81 -7.36 -13.87
C VAL A 145 9.11 -7.41 -13.10
N VAL A 146 9.35 -6.38 -12.31
CA VAL A 146 10.42 -6.34 -11.31
C VAL A 146 9.78 -6.17 -9.94
N LEU A 147 9.90 -7.19 -9.10
CA LEU A 147 9.55 -7.14 -7.69
C LEU A 147 10.83 -7.00 -6.86
N ARG A 148 10.75 -6.31 -5.74
CA ARG A 148 11.84 -6.23 -4.77
C ARG A 148 11.40 -6.64 -3.38
N THR A 149 12.36 -7.03 -2.58
CA THR A 149 12.29 -7.15 -1.13
C THR A 149 13.55 -6.57 -0.51
N VAL A 150 13.49 -6.23 0.76
CA VAL A 150 14.64 -5.72 1.51
C VAL A 150 14.99 -6.67 2.64
N ALA A 151 16.28 -6.65 3.05
CA ALA A 151 16.73 -7.35 4.23
C ALA A 151 16.42 -6.55 5.50
N SER A 152 16.37 -7.22 6.65
CA SER A 152 16.31 -6.55 7.94
C SER A 152 17.54 -5.66 8.17
N PRO A 153 17.41 -4.56 8.95
CA PRO A 153 18.51 -3.67 9.25
C PRO A 153 19.68 -4.41 9.92
N THR A 154 20.89 -3.99 9.61
CA THR A 154 22.10 -4.60 10.14
C THR A 154 22.61 -3.87 11.38
N TYR A 155 22.15 -2.64 11.62
CA TYR A 155 22.44 -1.83 12.80
C TYR A 155 21.26 -0.89 13.13
N GLU A 156 21.20 -0.43 14.37
CA GLU A 156 20.17 0.50 14.83
C GLU A 156 20.29 1.87 14.15
N GLY A 157 19.19 2.35 13.55
CA GLY A 157 19.16 3.63 12.83
C GLY A 157 19.63 3.56 11.38
N GLU A 158 19.86 2.37 10.82
CA GLU A 158 20.04 2.20 9.37
C GLU A 158 18.80 2.68 8.62
N THR A 159 18.97 3.65 7.74
CA THR A 159 17.86 4.24 7.00
C THR A 159 17.36 3.31 5.89
N LEU A 160 16.08 3.46 5.52
CA LEU A 160 15.53 2.65 4.43
C LEU A 160 16.29 2.90 3.11
N GLY A 161 16.81 4.13 2.91
CA GLY A 161 17.63 4.46 1.76
C GLY A 161 18.92 3.63 1.64
N GLU A 162 19.58 3.40 2.77
CA GLU A 162 20.79 2.58 2.83
C GLU A 162 20.46 1.10 2.56
N ILE A 163 19.36 0.61 3.14
CA ILE A 163 18.91 -0.79 2.97
C ILE A 163 18.51 -1.08 1.51
N ILE A 164 17.83 -0.14 0.85
CA ILE A 164 17.37 -0.32 -0.54
C ILE A 164 18.52 -0.40 -1.53
N ASP A 165 19.70 0.17 -1.24
CA ASP A 165 20.86 0.01 -2.11
C ASP A 165 21.26 -1.45 -2.34
N ASP A 166 20.94 -2.34 -1.36
CA ASP A 166 21.19 -3.79 -1.41
C ASP A 166 19.90 -4.62 -1.56
N GLU A 167 18.83 -4.05 -2.13
CA GLU A 167 17.54 -4.74 -2.31
C GLU A 167 17.68 -6.02 -3.17
N ALA A 168 16.98 -7.08 -2.79
CA ALA A 168 16.84 -8.27 -3.62
C ALA A 168 15.79 -8.03 -4.71
N ARG A 169 16.18 -8.21 -5.98
CA ARG A 169 15.30 -7.98 -7.15
C ARG A 169 14.98 -9.29 -7.84
N PHE A 170 13.69 -9.47 -8.17
CA PHE A 170 13.17 -10.61 -8.90
C PHE A 170 12.57 -10.12 -10.22
N ARG A 171 13.08 -10.63 -11.35
CA ARG A 171 12.66 -10.22 -12.69
C ARG A 171 11.89 -11.34 -13.39
N PHE A 172 10.78 -10.97 -14.03
CA PHE A 172 9.90 -11.90 -14.73
C PHE A 172 9.51 -11.31 -16.09
N ASP A 173 9.80 -12.00 -17.19
CA ASP A 173 9.33 -11.63 -18.51
C ASP A 173 7.81 -11.70 -18.62
N SER A 174 7.20 -12.63 -17.88
CA SER A 174 5.75 -12.79 -17.73
C SER A 174 5.45 -13.26 -16.30
N TRP A 175 4.49 -12.60 -15.65
CA TRP A 175 4.09 -12.90 -14.28
C TRP A 175 2.58 -12.82 -14.15
N THR A 176 1.96 -13.82 -13.51
CA THR A 176 0.51 -13.88 -13.29
C THR A 176 0.22 -13.85 -11.80
N GLY A 177 -0.63 -12.92 -11.39
CA GLY A 177 -0.94 -12.74 -9.99
C GLY A 177 -1.82 -11.53 -9.72
N THR A 178 -1.80 -11.08 -8.48
CA THR A 178 -2.53 -9.91 -8.03
C THR A 178 -1.55 -8.90 -7.44
N MET A 179 -1.67 -7.66 -7.90
CA MET A 179 -1.01 -6.50 -7.29
C MET A 179 -2.06 -5.69 -6.53
N VAL A 180 -1.74 -5.32 -5.30
CA VAL A 180 -2.58 -4.47 -4.45
C VAL A 180 -1.78 -3.30 -3.95
N GLY A 181 -2.47 -2.21 -3.65
CA GLY A 181 -1.84 -1.03 -3.07
C GLY A 181 -2.66 0.22 -3.23
N PHE A 182 -1.99 1.36 -3.31
CA PHE A 182 -2.63 2.65 -3.21
C PHE A 182 -2.07 3.66 -4.21
N ARG A 183 -2.92 4.58 -4.60
CA ARG A 183 -2.55 5.85 -5.23
C ARG A 183 -2.83 6.95 -4.23
N PHE A 184 -1.81 7.67 -3.82
CA PHE A 184 -1.92 8.87 -2.98
C PHE A 184 -1.77 10.14 -3.83
N PRO A 185 -2.44 11.25 -3.42
CA PRO A 185 -2.19 12.55 -4.02
C PRO A 185 -0.72 12.99 -3.85
N ASP A 186 -0.28 13.89 -4.70
CA ASP A 186 1.08 14.45 -4.63
C ASP A 186 1.15 15.55 -3.55
N VAL A 187 1.05 15.11 -2.29
CA VAL A 187 1.20 15.98 -1.12
C VAL A 187 2.47 15.63 -0.37
N THR A 188 3.34 16.60 -0.19
CA THR A 188 4.68 16.43 0.41
C THR A 188 4.67 16.60 1.93
N THR A 189 3.73 15.95 2.63
CA THR A 189 3.68 16.01 4.11
C THR A 189 4.64 15.02 4.77
N GLY A 190 5.17 14.03 4.05
CA GLY A 190 5.97 12.95 4.61
C GLY A 190 5.15 11.83 5.26
N ASP A 191 3.84 11.96 5.30
CA ASP A 191 2.94 10.96 5.91
C ASP A 191 2.75 9.75 5.01
N THR A 192 2.63 10.00 3.69
CA THR A 192 2.37 8.99 2.67
C THR A 192 3.44 8.98 1.58
N ILE A 193 3.43 7.98 0.73
CA ILE A 193 4.26 7.89 -0.48
C ILE A 193 3.42 8.37 -1.65
N PRO A 194 3.72 9.53 -2.27
CA PRO A 194 2.96 10.07 -3.40
C PRO A 194 2.97 9.13 -4.61
N GLY A 195 1.91 9.20 -5.43
CA GLY A 195 1.80 8.39 -6.63
C GLY A 195 1.26 6.98 -6.35
N ILE A 196 1.73 5.99 -7.11
CA ILE A 196 1.29 4.61 -7.00
C ILE A 196 2.31 3.78 -6.23
N HIS A 197 1.86 3.10 -5.19
CA HIS A 197 2.61 2.16 -4.38
C HIS A 197 1.91 0.79 -4.40
N LEU A 198 2.55 -0.21 -4.98
CA LEU A 198 1.97 -1.54 -5.19
C LEU A 198 2.88 -2.65 -4.65
N HIS A 199 2.26 -3.65 -4.04
CA HIS A 199 2.88 -4.94 -3.73
C HIS A 199 2.20 -6.05 -4.53
N GLY A 200 2.97 -7.02 -4.99
CA GLY A 200 2.48 -8.15 -5.77
C GLY A 200 2.58 -9.49 -5.06
N ILE A 201 1.65 -10.38 -5.39
CA ILE A 201 1.68 -11.78 -4.98
C ILE A 201 1.22 -12.66 -6.15
N ALA A 202 2.06 -13.65 -6.55
CA ALA A 202 1.73 -14.57 -7.62
C ALA A 202 0.55 -15.47 -7.24
N ASP A 203 -0.24 -15.90 -8.22
CA ASP A 203 -1.41 -16.76 -8.00
C ASP A 203 -1.03 -18.09 -7.34
N ASP A 204 0.12 -18.65 -7.72
CA ASP A 204 0.67 -19.90 -7.15
C ASP A 204 1.49 -19.68 -5.86
N ARG A 205 1.59 -18.44 -5.38
CA ARG A 205 2.38 -18.05 -4.19
C ARG A 205 3.88 -18.34 -4.32
N SER A 206 4.39 -18.47 -5.53
CA SER A 206 5.83 -18.71 -5.77
C SER A 206 6.69 -17.46 -5.66
N SER A 207 6.08 -16.27 -5.76
CA SER A 207 6.79 -14.99 -5.71
C SER A 207 5.90 -13.86 -5.25
N GLY A 208 6.51 -12.81 -4.70
CA GLY A 208 5.86 -11.57 -4.30
C GLY A 208 6.88 -10.47 -4.00
N GLY A 209 6.40 -9.33 -3.50
CA GLY A 209 7.23 -8.20 -3.09
C GLY A 209 6.67 -6.85 -3.53
N HIS A 210 7.44 -5.81 -3.25
CA HIS A 210 7.17 -4.45 -3.68
C HIS A 210 7.43 -4.30 -5.19
N LEU A 211 6.52 -3.65 -5.89
CA LEU A 211 6.62 -3.45 -7.33
C LEU A 211 7.58 -2.31 -7.68
N ARG A 212 8.56 -2.59 -8.56
CA ARG A 212 9.47 -1.59 -9.13
C ARG A 212 9.15 -1.29 -10.59
N ASN A 213 8.71 -2.28 -11.33
CA ASN A 213 8.37 -2.13 -12.74
C ASN A 213 7.35 -3.18 -13.17
N MET A 214 6.48 -2.83 -14.10
CA MET A 214 5.59 -3.76 -14.79
C MET A 214 5.07 -3.14 -16.08
N THR A 215 4.58 -4.01 -16.95
CA THR A 215 3.76 -3.65 -18.11
C THR A 215 2.53 -4.56 -18.12
N THR A 216 1.34 -3.99 -18.30
CA THR A 216 0.09 -4.76 -18.35
C THR A 216 0.00 -5.59 -19.63
N ALA A 217 -0.48 -6.83 -19.53
CA ALA A 217 -0.79 -7.67 -20.71
C ALA A 217 -2.30 -7.96 -20.78
N ASP A 218 -2.85 -8.67 -19.79
CA ASP A 218 -4.29 -8.94 -19.65
C ASP A 218 -4.66 -8.75 -18.17
N VAL A 219 -5.13 -7.56 -17.83
CA VAL A 219 -5.30 -7.10 -16.46
C VAL A 219 -6.66 -6.47 -16.23
N VAL A 220 -7.27 -6.82 -15.13
CA VAL A 220 -8.46 -6.14 -14.57
C VAL A 220 -8.04 -5.26 -13.41
N LEU A 221 -8.40 -3.99 -13.44
CA LEU A 221 -8.25 -3.05 -12.34
C LEU A 221 -9.59 -2.88 -11.61
N ASP A 222 -9.64 -3.27 -10.36
CA ASP A 222 -10.66 -2.85 -9.41
C ASP A 222 -10.11 -1.67 -8.60
N LEU A 223 -10.90 -0.61 -8.48
CA LEU A 223 -10.56 0.66 -7.86
C LEU A 223 -11.59 1.01 -6.80
N TRP A 224 -11.15 1.46 -5.64
CA TRP A 224 -11.96 2.10 -4.60
C TRP A 224 -11.44 3.52 -4.39
N VAL A 225 -12.36 4.47 -4.29
CA VAL A 225 -12.03 5.89 -4.10
C VAL A 225 -12.46 6.29 -2.71
N ASP A 226 -11.52 6.72 -1.90
CA ASP A 226 -11.73 7.04 -0.50
C ASP A 226 -11.36 8.50 -0.20
N GLU A 227 -12.32 9.25 0.34
CA GLU A 227 -12.14 10.65 0.77
C GLU A 227 -11.57 10.74 2.20
N LEU A 228 -11.48 9.60 2.90
CA LEU A 228 -11.04 9.55 4.28
C LEU A 228 -9.79 8.68 4.41
N HIS A 229 -8.67 9.33 4.66
CA HIS A 229 -7.41 8.70 5.07
C HIS A 229 -7.14 9.02 6.54
N ARG A 230 -6.84 8.00 7.34
CA ARG A 230 -6.56 8.10 8.78
C ARG A 230 -5.16 7.60 9.05
N LEU A 231 -4.32 8.49 9.52
CA LEU A 231 -2.98 8.13 10.01
C LEU A 231 -3.01 7.88 11.51
N HIS A 232 -2.63 6.68 11.93
CA HIS A 232 -2.44 6.27 13.32
C HIS A 232 -0.94 6.26 13.64
N ASP A 233 -0.41 7.44 13.97
CA ASP A 233 0.99 7.56 14.39
C ASP A 233 1.04 7.75 15.91
N SER A 234 1.52 6.71 16.62
CA SER A 234 1.69 6.80 18.08
C SER A 234 2.92 7.67 18.40
N ALA A 235 2.68 8.85 18.93
CA ALA A 235 3.69 9.86 19.26
C ALA A 235 4.69 9.45 20.36
N GLU A 236 4.65 8.21 20.88
CA GLU A 236 5.43 7.80 22.05
C GLU A 236 6.85 7.28 21.76
N SER A 237 7.22 7.02 20.52
CA SER A 237 8.60 6.70 20.16
C SER A 237 9.26 7.95 19.57
N GLY A 238 10.17 8.56 20.33
CA GLY A 238 10.87 9.81 20.00
C GLY A 238 11.87 9.69 18.85
N GLY A 239 11.40 9.22 17.68
CA GLY A 239 12.11 9.27 16.43
C GLY A 239 12.10 10.71 15.90
N ALA A 240 13.23 11.22 15.46
CA ALA A 240 13.33 12.53 14.86
C ALA A 240 12.41 12.60 13.63
N GLU A 241 11.48 13.56 13.62
CA GLU A 241 10.83 13.98 12.38
C GLU A 241 11.95 14.47 11.44
N SER A 242 12.26 13.71 10.40
CA SER A 242 13.15 14.21 9.37
C SER A 242 12.38 15.27 8.59
N ASN A 243 12.68 16.55 8.81
CA ASN A 243 12.19 17.68 8.01
C ASN A 243 12.84 17.75 6.61
N GLU A 244 13.59 16.73 6.22
CA GLU A 244 14.13 16.65 4.86
C GLU A 244 13.09 16.00 3.96
N ALA A 245 12.80 16.66 2.84
CA ALA A 245 11.92 16.11 1.81
C ALA A 245 12.52 14.77 1.33
N VAL A 246 11.82 13.68 1.58
CA VAL A 246 12.25 12.35 1.11
C VAL A 246 12.07 12.30 -0.40
N ASP A 247 13.12 11.96 -1.13
CA ASP A 247 13.03 11.68 -2.56
C ASP A 247 12.45 10.28 -2.79
N PHE A 248 11.14 10.21 -2.94
CA PHE A 248 10.43 8.96 -3.16
C PHE A 248 10.71 8.32 -4.53
N SER A 249 11.19 9.07 -5.53
CA SER A 249 11.45 8.54 -6.88
C SER A 249 12.47 7.41 -6.87
N ARG A 250 13.41 7.44 -5.93
CA ARG A 250 14.42 6.40 -5.72
C ARG A 250 13.81 5.07 -5.24
N TYR A 251 12.64 5.14 -4.58
CA TYR A 251 12.00 4.00 -3.93
C TYR A 251 10.90 3.38 -4.78
N GLU A 252 10.23 4.18 -5.62
CA GLU A 252 9.05 3.79 -6.39
C GLU A 252 9.29 3.74 -7.91
N GLY A 253 10.38 4.36 -8.40
CA GLY A 253 10.64 4.47 -9.83
C GLY A 253 11.19 3.19 -10.46
N PRO A 254 11.14 3.08 -11.81
CA PRO A 254 11.80 2.00 -12.54
C PRO A 254 13.30 2.00 -12.23
N VAL A 255 13.88 0.80 -12.18
CA VAL A 255 15.32 0.62 -11.95
C VAL A 255 16.02 0.48 -13.27
N ASP A 256 17.03 1.30 -13.50
CA ASP A 256 17.97 1.13 -14.61
C ASP A 256 18.78 -0.16 -14.41
N ASP A 257 19.10 -0.83 -15.52
CA ASP A 257 19.90 -2.08 -15.55
C ASP A 257 21.37 -1.85 -15.18
#